data_d58e3589f5d5d35a0152760fc9dab2a6
#
_entry.id   d58e3589f5d5d35a0152760fc9dab2a6
#
_cell.length_a   1.000
_cell.length_b   1.000
_cell.length_c   1.000
_cell.angle_alpha   90.00
_cell.angle_beta   90.00
_cell.angle_gamma   90.00
#
_symmetry.space_group_name_H-M   'P 1'
#
loop_
_entity.id
_entity.type
_entity.pdbx_description
1 polymer ?
#
loop_
_entity_poly.entity_id
_entity_poly.type
_entity_poly.pdbx_seq_one_letter_code
_entity_poly.pdbx_strand_id
1 'polypeptide(L)'
;MLDMLFPAAAVLLGYVVLGITGFGSALVVVPLLAWRWPLPEVVALTLLLDVMASLLLGGLNLRQVDFAELRRLLPGMVAGALAGLWLSRSLDASWPLLVLGLYVAAVGAQALRPRPARPRPPAAAPWALAAGGAIGVVEMLFGTAGPLVVAWLSRRLPDVHALRASTPVVITVSACSVLLAMGWAGRLSQPELWTRWLALVGVAAGGVLLGHRWARHVSPAALRKLICGLLVVSGLTLIVHTLQQG
;
A
#
# COMPACT_ATOMS: atom_id res chain seq x y z
N MET A 1 -8.46 2.17 26.66
CA MET A 1 -9.50 2.22 25.58
C MET A 1 -9.34 3.43 24.67
N LEU A 2 -9.06 4.63 25.18
CA LEU A 2 -8.85 5.84 24.35
C LEU A 2 -7.63 5.73 23.41
N ASP A 3 -6.60 4.98 23.79
CA ASP A 3 -5.39 4.81 22.98
C ASP A 3 -5.59 4.07 21.65
N MET A 4 -6.64 3.27 21.54
CA MET A 4 -6.98 2.54 20.31
C MET A 4 -7.96 3.29 19.42
N LEU A 5 -8.54 4.41 19.89
CA LEU A 5 -9.53 5.16 19.10
C LEU A 5 -8.90 5.80 17.85
N PHE A 6 -7.72 6.42 18.01
CA PHE A 6 -6.99 7.01 16.88
C PHE A 6 -6.53 5.94 15.85
N PRO A 7 -5.86 4.83 16.26
CA PRO A 7 -5.54 3.74 15.33
C PRO A 7 -6.77 3.17 14.61
N ALA A 8 -7.86 2.95 15.34
CA ALA A 8 -9.10 2.44 14.75
C ALA A 8 -9.70 3.41 13.71
N ALA A 9 -9.70 4.72 14.00
CA ALA A 9 -10.16 5.73 13.06
C ALA A 9 -9.27 5.79 11.80
N ALA A 10 -7.94 5.75 11.96
CA ALA A 10 -6.99 5.73 10.85
C ALA A 10 -7.17 4.49 9.97
N VAL A 11 -7.32 3.30 10.59
CA VAL A 11 -7.57 2.04 9.89
C VAL A 11 -8.93 2.10 9.18
N LEU A 12 -10.01 2.50 9.85
CA LEU A 12 -11.32 2.64 9.23
C LEU A 12 -11.25 3.52 7.99
N LEU A 13 -10.64 4.69 8.09
CA LEU A 13 -10.51 5.64 7.00
C LEU A 13 -9.71 5.06 5.83
N GLY A 14 -8.55 4.47 6.08
CA GLY A 14 -7.72 3.85 5.05
C GLY A 14 -8.41 2.67 4.36
N TYR A 15 -9.15 1.85 5.12
CA TYR A 15 -9.86 0.69 4.55
C TYR A 15 -11.18 1.06 3.85
N VAL A 16 -11.81 2.18 4.20
CA VAL A 16 -12.87 2.78 3.37
C VAL A 16 -12.28 3.20 2.02
N VAL A 17 -11.12 3.85 2.01
CA VAL A 17 -10.42 4.19 0.76
C VAL A 17 -10.13 2.94 -0.06
N LEU A 18 -9.58 1.88 0.54
CA LEU A 18 -9.36 0.60 -0.13
C LEU A 18 -10.64 0.04 -0.73
N GLY A 19 -11.73 0.00 0.05
CA GLY A 19 -13.03 -0.51 -0.40
C GLY A 19 -13.59 0.21 -1.62
N ILE A 20 -13.28 1.52 -1.77
CA ILE A 20 -13.76 2.33 -2.88
C ILE A 20 -12.84 2.21 -4.11
N THR A 21 -11.52 2.22 -3.91
CA THR A 21 -10.52 2.32 -4.98
C THR A 21 -9.93 0.97 -5.39
N GLY A 22 -10.02 -0.04 -4.51
CA GLY A 22 -9.38 -1.33 -4.68
C GLY A 22 -7.90 -1.37 -4.27
N PHE A 23 -7.31 -0.25 -3.79
CA PHE A 23 -5.93 -0.17 -3.28
C PHE A 23 -5.74 1.12 -2.45
N GLY A 24 -4.58 1.25 -1.77
CA GLY A 24 -4.18 2.53 -1.16
C GLY A 24 -4.53 2.71 0.31
N SER A 25 -5.04 1.69 1.02
CA SER A 25 -5.19 1.68 2.48
C SER A 25 -3.91 2.12 3.18
N ALA A 26 -2.79 1.50 2.82
CA ALA A 26 -1.50 1.74 3.42
C ALA A 26 -0.99 3.19 3.24
N LEU A 27 -1.32 3.85 2.12
CA LEU A 27 -0.96 5.27 1.91
C LEU A 27 -1.56 6.21 2.96
N VAL A 28 -2.67 5.81 3.58
CA VAL A 28 -3.36 6.57 4.64
C VAL A 28 -2.97 6.01 6.01
N VAL A 29 -3.05 4.70 6.17
CA VAL A 29 -2.86 4.03 7.47
C VAL A 29 -1.42 4.16 7.95
N VAL A 30 -0.44 3.87 7.09
CA VAL A 30 0.97 3.81 7.50
C VAL A 30 1.48 5.17 8.00
N PRO A 31 1.31 6.31 7.29
CA PRO A 31 1.74 7.61 7.80
C PRO A 31 1.08 8.00 9.11
N LEU A 32 -0.22 7.69 9.28
CA LEU A 32 -0.96 8.04 10.49
C LEU A 32 -0.54 7.18 11.69
N LEU A 33 -0.39 5.87 11.51
CA LEU A 33 0.02 4.98 12.60
C LEU A 33 1.49 5.12 12.97
N ALA A 34 2.36 5.53 12.03
CA ALA A 34 3.78 5.79 12.27
C ALA A 34 4.04 6.91 13.26
N TRP A 35 3.01 7.71 13.62
CA TRP A 35 3.09 8.68 14.70
C TRP A 35 3.11 8.06 16.10
N ARG A 36 2.59 6.84 16.24
CA ARG A 36 2.41 6.17 17.54
C ARG A 36 3.23 4.90 17.68
N TRP A 37 3.52 4.22 16.58
CA TRP A 37 4.19 2.95 16.57
C TRP A 37 5.38 2.94 15.62
N PRO A 38 6.42 2.15 15.90
CA PRO A 38 7.58 2.02 15.00
C PRO A 38 7.16 1.62 13.59
N LEU A 39 7.73 2.29 12.59
CA LEU A 39 7.36 2.07 11.19
C LEU A 39 7.38 0.59 10.76
N PRO A 40 8.39 -0.24 11.13
CA PRO A 40 8.39 -1.65 10.74
C PRO A 40 7.20 -2.45 11.29
N GLU A 41 6.73 -2.13 12.49
CA GLU A 41 5.54 -2.77 13.09
C GLU A 41 4.26 -2.33 12.37
N VAL A 42 4.15 -1.04 12.04
CA VAL A 42 3.02 -0.49 11.29
C VAL A 42 2.95 -1.11 9.91
N VAL A 43 4.07 -1.28 9.23
CA VAL A 43 4.15 -1.94 7.91
C VAL A 43 3.67 -3.39 8.02
N ALA A 44 4.19 -4.17 8.99
CA ALA A 44 3.76 -5.56 9.18
C ALA A 44 2.26 -5.66 9.47
N LEU A 45 1.75 -4.81 10.38
CA LEU A 45 0.33 -4.75 10.73
C LEU A 45 -0.54 -4.44 9.50
N THR A 46 -0.16 -3.41 8.74
CA THR A 46 -0.93 -2.98 7.57
C THR A 46 -0.94 -4.05 6.48
N LEU A 47 0.19 -4.70 6.20
CA LEU A 47 0.26 -5.80 5.23
C LEU A 47 -0.60 -7.00 5.64
N LEU A 48 -0.63 -7.36 6.93
CA LEU A 48 -1.50 -8.41 7.44
C LEU A 48 -2.98 -8.05 7.27
N LEU A 49 -3.35 -6.80 7.54
CA LEU A 49 -4.72 -6.31 7.33
C LEU A 49 -5.08 -6.24 5.84
N ASP A 50 -4.13 -5.84 4.97
CA ASP A 50 -4.35 -5.74 3.53
C ASP A 50 -4.56 -7.11 2.87
N VAL A 51 -3.82 -8.13 3.28
CA VAL A 51 -4.06 -9.52 2.83
C VAL A 51 -5.46 -9.98 3.21
N MET A 52 -5.88 -9.75 4.47
CA MET A 52 -7.23 -10.10 4.93
C MET A 52 -8.31 -9.29 4.20
N ALA A 53 -8.10 -8.00 4.00
CA ALA A 53 -9.02 -7.14 3.26
C ALA A 53 -9.16 -7.58 1.80
N SER A 54 -8.07 -7.99 1.15
CA SER A 54 -8.06 -8.52 -0.21
C SER A 54 -8.85 -9.82 -0.33
N LEU A 55 -8.74 -10.70 0.67
CA LEU A 55 -9.53 -11.94 0.75
C LEU A 55 -11.03 -11.65 0.92
N LEU A 56 -11.37 -10.65 1.74
CA LEU A 56 -12.77 -10.23 1.97
C LEU A 56 -13.39 -9.56 0.74
N LEU A 57 -12.65 -8.77 0.00
CA LEU A 57 -13.12 -8.20 -1.27
C LEU A 57 -13.44 -9.28 -2.31
N GLY A 58 -12.99 -10.53 -2.07
CA GLY A 58 -13.54 -11.81 -2.54
C GLY A 58 -13.77 -12.01 -4.03
N GLY A 59 -13.67 -10.96 -4.74
CA GLY A 59 -13.87 -10.93 -6.17
C GLY A 59 -12.56 -10.82 -6.94
N LEU A 60 -11.52 -11.53 -6.51
CA LEU A 60 -10.38 -11.74 -7.37
C LEU A 60 -10.92 -12.49 -8.60
N ASN A 61 -11.30 -11.75 -9.63
CA ASN A 61 -11.66 -12.34 -10.91
C ASN A 61 -10.40 -12.90 -11.55
N LEU A 62 -9.93 -14.03 -10.98
CA LEU A 62 -8.67 -14.68 -11.32
C LEU A 62 -8.60 -15.04 -12.81
N ARG A 63 -9.76 -15.15 -13.48
CA ARG A 63 -9.84 -15.41 -14.92
C ARG A 63 -9.34 -14.25 -15.78
N GLN A 64 -9.38 -13.02 -15.25
CA GLN A 64 -8.95 -11.81 -15.98
C GLN A 64 -7.56 -11.34 -15.54
N VAL A 65 -6.92 -12.04 -14.61
CA VAL A 65 -5.58 -11.71 -14.12
C VAL A 65 -4.52 -12.09 -15.15
N ASP A 66 -3.64 -11.15 -15.45
CA ASP A 66 -2.45 -11.42 -16.27
C ASP A 66 -1.33 -12.04 -15.40
N PHE A 67 -1.37 -13.37 -15.29
CA PHE A 67 -0.35 -14.13 -14.58
C PHE A 67 1.04 -14.08 -15.25
N ALA A 68 1.12 -13.71 -16.52
CA ALA A 68 2.41 -13.57 -17.19
C ALA A 68 3.16 -12.35 -16.67
N GLU A 69 2.47 -11.22 -16.49
CA GLU A 69 3.07 -10.03 -15.86
C GLU A 69 3.40 -10.27 -14.39
N LEU A 70 2.54 -10.97 -13.63
CA LEU A 70 2.83 -11.35 -12.25
C LEU A 70 4.13 -12.17 -12.16
N ARG A 71 4.28 -13.21 -12.99
CA ARG A 71 5.50 -14.05 -13.03
C ARG A 71 6.76 -13.27 -13.38
N ARG A 72 6.65 -12.25 -14.23
CA ARG A 72 7.80 -11.38 -14.58
C ARG A 72 8.19 -10.45 -13.43
N LEU A 73 7.23 -9.96 -12.66
CA LEU A 73 7.49 -9.07 -11.52
C LEU A 73 7.98 -9.83 -10.29
N LEU A 74 7.49 -11.06 -10.07
CA LEU A 74 7.68 -11.82 -8.84
C LEU A 74 9.16 -11.97 -8.40
N PRO A 75 10.11 -12.36 -9.28
CA PRO A 75 11.53 -12.48 -8.88
C PRO A 75 12.09 -11.14 -8.38
N GLY A 76 11.73 -10.04 -9.06
CA GLY A 76 12.09 -8.70 -8.63
C GLY A 76 11.48 -8.33 -7.28
N MET A 77 10.20 -8.64 -7.06
CA MET A 77 9.52 -8.37 -5.79
C MET A 77 10.17 -9.08 -4.63
N VAL A 78 10.50 -10.36 -4.79
CA VAL A 78 11.19 -11.15 -3.74
C VAL A 78 12.58 -10.58 -3.47
N ALA A 79 13.37 -10.33 -4.51
CA ALA A 79 14.69 -9.72 -4.37
C ALA A 79 14.60 -8.33 -3.72
N GLY A 80 13.62 -7.52 -4.12
CA GLY A 80 13.35 -6.20 -3.55
C GLY A 80 12.91 -6.26 -2.09
N ALA A 81 12.06 -7.22 -1.72
CA ALA A 81 11.66 -7.42 -0.33
C ALA A 81 12.87 -7.77 0.56
N LEU A 82 13.77 -8.65 0.10
CA LEU A 82 15.00 -9.00 0.81
C LEU A 82 15.97 -7.81 0.90
N ALA A 83 16.14 -7.08 -0.19
CA ALA A 83 16.97 -5.86 -0.21
C ALA A 83 16.39 -4.78 0.71
N GLY A 84 15.07 -4.57 0.71
CA GLY A 84 14.37 -3.67 1.61
C GLY A 84 14.49 -4.09 3.07
N LEU A 85 14.44 -5.39 3.36
CA LEU A 85 14.66 -5.93 4.69
C LEU A 85 16.09 -5.63 5.20
N TRP A 86 17.09 -5.82 4.35
CA TRP A 86 18.49 -5.49 4.65
C TRP A 86 18.63 -3.98 4.88
N LEU A 87 18.10 -3.18 3.96
CA LEU A 87 18.16 -1.72 4.04
C LEU A 87 17.47 -1.18 5.31
N SER A 88 16.32 -1.75 5.70
CA SER A 88 15.60 -1.36 6.92
C SER A 88 16.36 -1.62 8.23
N ARG A 89 17.42 -2.44 8.19
CA ARG A 89 18.31 -2.68 9.34
C ARG A 89 19.48 -1.69 9.41
N SER A 90 19.81 -1.06 8.27
CA SER A 90 20.98 -0.19 8.12
C SER A 90 20.62 1.29 8.20
N LEU A 91 19.35 1.64 8.13
CA LEU A 91 18.86 3.02 8.15
C LEU A 91 18.41 3.42 9.55
N ASP A 92 18.78 4.63 9.97
CA ASP A 92 18.21 5.27 11.14
C ASP A 92 16.70 5.48 10.95
N ALA A 93 15.93 5.43 12.05
CA ALA A 93 14.46 5.46 12.01
C ALA A 93 13.88 6.72 11.33
N SER A 94 14.58 7.84 11.37
CA SER A 94 14.11 9.12 10.82
C SER A 94 14.07 9.15 9.29
N TRP A 95 15.06 8.57 8.61
CA TRP A 95 15.15 8.60 7.16
C TRP A 95 13.98 7.90 6.45
N PRO A 96 13.59 6.67 6.84
CA PRO A 96 12.43 6.02 6.23
C PRO A 96 11.13 6.81 6.39
N LEU A 97 10.93 7.50 7.53
CA LEU A 97 9.75 8.32 7.77
C LEU A 97 9.70 9.55 6.86
N LEU A 98 10.83 10.24 6.68
CA LEU A 98 10.92 11.37 5.75
C LEU A 98 10.66 10.95 4.31
N VAL A 99 11.28 9.84 3.88
CA VAL A 99 11.10 9.30 2.53
C VAL A 99 9.66 8.85 2.32
N LEU A 100 9.04 8.22 3.31
CA LEU A 100 7.62 7.84 3.27
C LEU A 100 6.73 9.09 3.12
N GLY A 101 6.94 10.11 3.95
CA GLY A 101 6.17 11.35 3.88
C GLY A 101 6.27 12.02 2.51
N LEU A 102 7.49 12.12 1.97
CA LEU A 102 7.74 12.67 0.63
C LEU A 102 7.08 11.80 -0.47
N TYR A 103 7.19 10.48 -0.38
CA TYR A 103 6.58 9.55 -1.33
C TYR A 103 5.06 9.68 -1.35
N VAL A 104 4.43 9.67 -0.18
CA VAL A 104 2.96 9.78 -0.05
C VAL A 104 2.46 11.14 -0.55
N ALA A 105 3.15 12.23 -0.19
CA ALA A 105 2.83 13.57 -0.68
C ALA A 105 2.99 13.68 -2.20
N ALA A 106 4.07 13.12 -2.76
CA ALA A 106 4.31 13.10 -4.20
C ALA A 106 3.25 12.28 -4.96
N VAL A 107 2.85 11.12 -4.43
CA VAL A 107 1.78 10.30 -5.01
C VAL A 107 0.45 11.07 -5.00
N GLY A 108 0.10 11.72 -3.88
CA GLY A 108 -1.09 12.55 -3.76
C GLY A 108 -1.08 13.71 -4.77
N ALA A 109 0.03 14.46 -4.82
CA ALA A 109 0.19 15.60 -5.74
C ALA A 109 0.17 15.16 -7.21
N GLN A 110 0.82 14.04 -7.54
CA GLN A 110 0.81 13.49 -8.90
C GLN A 110 -0.59 13.02 -9.30
N ALA A 111 -1.34 12.45 -8.39
CA ALA A 111 -2.70 12.00 -8.65
C ALA A 111 -3.70 13.17 -8.85
N LEU A 112 -3.39 14.37 -8.36
CA LEU A 112 -4.17 15.60 -8.62
C LEU A 112 -3.96 16.14 -10.04
N ARG A 113 -2.79 15.86 -10.65
CA ARG A 113 -2.49 16.35 -11.99
C ARG A 113 -3.43 15.73 -13.03
N PRO A 114 -3.81 16.49 -14.07
CA PRO A 114 -4.55 15.94 -15.21
C PRO A 114 -3.75 14.79 -15.83
N ARG A 115 -4.42 13.70 -16.18
CA ARG A 115 -3.76 12.61 -16.91
C ARG A 115 -3.34 13.13 -18.29
N PRO A 116 -2.10 12.88 -18.74
CA PRO A 116 -1.71 13.25 -20.07
C PRO A 116 -2.62 12.56 -21.10
N ALA A 117 -3.07 13.34 -22.10
CA ALA A 117 -3.96 12.86 -23.15
C ALA A 117 -3.31 11.79 -24.06
N ARG A 118 -1.97 11.70 -24.06
CA ARG A 118 -1.24 10.71 -24.87
C ARG A 118 -0.93 9.47 -24.04
N PRO A 119 -1.22 8.28 -24.57
CA PRO A 119 -0.78 7.02 -23.97
C PRO A 119 0.74 7.01 -23.86
N ARG A 120 1.26 6.65 -22.70
CA ARG A 120 2.70 6.43 -22.54
C ARG A 120 3.10 5.18 -23.32
N PRO A 121 4.32 5.15 -23.91
CA PRO A 121 4.79 3.95 -24.60
C PRO A 121 4.79 2.75 -23.65
N PRO A 122 4.51 1.54 -24.16
CA PRO A 122 4.54 0.32 -23.36
C PRO A 122 5.90 0.16 -22.69
N ALA A 123 5.92 -0.21 -21.42
CA ALA A 123 7.18 -0.51 -20.75
C ALA A 123 7.78 -1.79 -21.34
N ALA A 124 9.09 -1.79 -21.63
CA ALA A 124 9.74 -2.97 -22.16
C ALA A 124 9.81 -4.11 -21.11
N ALA A 125 9.57 -5.33 -21.51
CA ALA A 125 9.53 -6.52 -20.63
C ALA A 125 10.79 -6.71 -19.76
N PRO A 126 12.03 -6.42 -20.22
CA PRO A 126 13.23 -6.53 -19.39
C PRO A 126 13.21 -5.68 -18.12
N TRP A 127 12.47 -4.56 -18.12
CA TRP A 127 12.33 -3.69 -16.96
C TRP A 127 11.41 -4.25 -15.87
N ALA A 128 10.73 -5.38 -16.12
CA ALA A 128 9.84 -6.00 -15.12
C ALA A 128 10.59 -6.40 -13.85
N LEU A 129 11.82 -6.89 -13.97
CA LEU A 129 12.65 -7.24 -12.81
C LEU A 129 12.97 -6.01 -11.95
N ALA A 130 13.38 -4.91 -12.59
CA ALA A 130 13.67 -3.66 -11.89
C ALA A 130 12.40 -3.05 -11.26
N ALA A 131 11.27 -3.09 -11.98
CA ALA A 131 9.98 -2.63 -11.46
C ALA A 131 9.52 -3.48 -10.28
N GLY A 132 9.63 -4.81 -10.37
CA GLY A 132 9.38 -5.73 -9.27
C GLY A 132 10.29 -5.46 -8.07
N GLY A 133 11.58 -5.22 -8.31
CA GLY A 133 12.54 -4.84 -7.27
C GLY A 133 12.13 -3.55 -6.54
N ALA A 134 11.77 -2.50 -7.29
CA ALA A 134 11.28 -1.26 -6.70
C ALA A 134 9.98 -1.47 -5.91
N ILE A 135 9.03 -2.26 -6.43
CA ILE A 135 7.80 -2.64 -5.74
C ILE A 135 8.13 -3.33 -4.42
N GLY A 136 8.99 -4.37 -4.43
CA GLY A 136 9.35 -5.12 -3.22
C GLY A 136 10.06 -4.26 -2.17
N VAL A 137 11.00 -3.39 -2.57
CA VAL A 137 11.69 -2.46 -1.65
C VAL A 137 10.69 -1.50 -1.00
N VAL A 138 9.84 -0.85 -1.80
CA VAL A 138 8.86 0.13 -1.30
C VAL A 138 7.81 -0.55 -0.42
N GLU A 139 7.35 -1.74 -0.79
CA GLU A 139 6.43 -2.54 0.04
C GLU A 139 7.06 -2.91 1.39
N MET A 140 8.33 -3.33 1.38
CA MET A 140 9.04 -3.72 2.60
C MET A 140 9.30 -2.54 3.53
N LEU A 141 9.67 -1.38 2.97
CA LEU A 141 9.98 -0.19 3.76
C LEU A 141 8.74 0.56 4.24
N PHE A 142 7.69 0.61 3.41
CA PHE A 142 6.56 1.51 3.60
C PHE A 142 5.19 0.82 3.56
N GLY A 143 5.12 -0.48 3.23
CA GLY A 143 3.87 -1.22 3.11
C GLY A 143 2.93 -0.70 2.01
N THR A 144 3.42 0.06 1.02
CA THR A 144 2.55 0.78 0.10
C THR A 144 3.13 0.86 -1.33
N ALA A 145 3.23 -0.27 -2.01
CA ALA A 145 3.67 -0.31 -3.41
C ALA A 145 2.54 -0.13 -4.44
N GLY A 146 1.30 -0.01 -4.02
CA GLY A 146 0.14 0.12 -4.91
C GLY A 146 0.31 1.09 -6.07
N PRO A 147 0.78 2.33 -5.86
CA PRO A 147 1.03 3.29 -6.93
C PRO A 147 2.05 2.82 -7.96
N LEU A 148 3.11 2.12 -7.54
CA LEU A 148 4.13 1.57 -8.44
C LEU A 148 3.56 0.42 -9.27
N VAL A 149 2.79 -0.46 -8.64
CA VAL A 149 2.08 -1.57 -9.31
C VAL A 149 1.15 -1.01 -10.39
N VAL A 150 0.29 -0.04 -10.04
CA VAL A 150 -0.62 0.60 -10.99
C VAL A 150 0.16 1.32 -12.11
N ALA A 151 1.24 2.02 -11.77
CA ALA A 151 2.07 2.71 -12.76
C ALA A 151 2.72 1.74 -13.75
N TRP A 152 3.15 0.58 -13.30
CA TRP A 152 3.70 -0.47 -14.16
C TRP A 152 2.60 -1.13 -15.00
N LEU A 153 1.57 -1.68 -14.37
CA LEU A 153 0.53 -2.43 -15.04
C LEU A 153 -0.24 -1.58 -16.06
N SER A 154 -0.48 -0.29 -15.78
CA SER A 154 -1.14 0.62 -16.72
C SER A 154 -0.35 0.87 -18.01
N ARG A 155 0.95 0.59 -18.02
CA ARG A 155 1.80 0.68 -19.22
C ARG A 155 1.95 -0.67 -19.94
N ARG A 156 1.56 -1.75 -19.30
CA ARG A 156 1.69 -3.12 -19.82
C ARG A 156 0.36 -3.70 -20.27
N LEU A 157 -0.70 -3.37 -19.54
CA LEU A 157 -2.04 -3.90 -19.77
C LEU A 157 -2.92 -2.81 -20.40
N PRO A 158 -3.21 -2.87 -21.72
CA PRO A 158 -4.10 -1.90 -22.36
C PRO A 158 -5.56 -2.09 -21.94
N ASP A 159 -5.95 -3.31 -21.57
CA ASP A 159 -7.30 -3.61 -21.11
C ASP A 159 -7.50 -3.18 -19.64
N VAL A 160 -8.49 -2.31 -19.44
CA VAL A 160 -8.87 -1.79 -18.11
C VAL A 160 -9.39 -2.89 -17.18
N HIS A 161 -10.04 -3.92 -17.73
CA HIS A 161 -10.56 -5.03 -16.93
C HIS A 161 -9.41 -5.90 -16.41
N ALA A 162 -8.45 -6.24 -17.28
CA ALA A 162 -7.24 -6.96 -16.88
C ALA A 162 -6.42 -6.16 -15.87
N LEU A 163 -6.27 -4.83 -16.06
CA LEU A 163 -5.60 -3.96 -15.11
C LEU A 163 -6.25 -3.99 -13.73
N ARG A 164 -7.58 -3.83 -13.68
CA ARG A 164 -8.35 -3.85 -12.41
C ARG A 164 -8.30 -5.19 -11.71
N ALA A 165 -8.30 -6.30 -12.46
CA ALA A 165 -8.21 -7.64 -11.89
C ALA A 165 -6.78 -7.96 -11.41
N SER A 166 -5.75 -7.55 -12.17
CA SER A 166 -4.35 -7.89 -11.86
C SER A 166 -3.76 -7.05 -10.73
N THR A 167 -4.19 -5.78 -10.58
CA THR A 167 -3.61 -4.87 -9.56
C THR A 167 -3.70 -5.42 -8.13
N PRO A 168 -4.88 -5.82 -7.60
CA PRO A 168 -4.97 -6.32 -6.24
C PRO A 168 -4.20 -7.65 -6.05
N VAL A 169 -4.17 -8.51 -7.08
CA VAL A 169 -3.42 -9.77 -7.01
C VAL A 169 -1.92 -9.51 -6.89
N VAL A 170 -1.38 -8.62 -7.72
CA VAL A 170 0.05 -8.25 -7.68
C VAL A 170 0.41 -7.63 -6.34
N ILE A 171 -0.43 -6.74 -5.79
CA ILE A 171 -0.23 -6.13 -4.47
C ILE A 171 -0.26 -7.21 -3.38
N THR A 172 -1.24 -8.13 -3.41
CA THR A 172 -1.34 -9.21 -2.42
C THR A 172 -0.13 -10.15 -2.47
N VAL A 173 0.33 -10.52 -3.65
CA VAL A 173 1.52 -11.37 -3.82
C VAL A 173 2.79 -10.64 -3.33
N SER A 174 2.91 -9.34 -3.60
CA SER A 174 3.98 -8.51 -3.06
C SER A 174 3.94 -8.47 -1.52
N ALA A 175 2.77 -8.19 -0.93
CA ALA A 175 2.57 -8.19 0.50
C ALA A 175 2.91 -9.54 1.15
N CYS A 176 2.48 -10.66 0.55
CA CYS A 176 2.84 -12.00 1.01
C CYS A 176 4.35 -12.24 0.96
N SER A 177 5.03 -11.80 -0.11
CA SER A 177 6.49 -11.91 -0.24
C SER A 177 7.22 -11.16 0.87
N VAL A 178 6.75 -9.96 1.20
CA VAL A 178 7.28 -9.15 2.30
C VAL A 178 7.00 -9.78 3.66
N LEU A 179 5.76 -10.24 3.90
CA LEU A 179 5.39 -10.91 5.15
C LEU A 179 6.20 -12.19 5.37
N LEU A 180 6.48 -12.98 4.31
CA LEU A 180 7.36 -14.14 4.39
C LEU A 180 8.80 -13.72 4.76
N ALA A 181 9.34 -12.68 4.15
CA ALA A 181 10.67 -12.16 4.49
C ALA A 181 10.73 -11.63 5.94
N MET A 182 9.69 -10.93 6.41
CA MET A 182 9.55 -10.47 7.79
C MET A 182 9.42 -11.62 8.78
N GLY A 183 8.65 -12.66 8.44
CA GLY A 183 8.49 -13.86 9.24
C GLY A 183 9.81 -14.61 9.41
N TRP A 184 10.55 -14.78 8.32
CA TRP A 184 11.88 -15.39 8.36
C TRP A 184 12.88 -14.57 9.19
N ALA A 185 12.77 -13.25 9.18
CA ALA A 185 13.57 -12.36 10.00
C ALA A 185 13.10 -12.25 11.48
N GLY A 186 12.08 -13.01 11.90
CA GLY A 186 11.54 -12.99 13.26
C GLY A 186 10.73 -11.74 13.62
N ARG A 187 10.43 -10.85 12.67
CA ARG A 187 9.71 -9.59 12.95
C ARG A 187 8.22 -9.80 13.23
N LEU A 188 7.65 -10.96 12.87
CA LEU A 188 6.25 -11.29 13.14
C LEU A 188 6.05 -12.01 14.48
N SER A 189 7.11 -12.25 15.26
CA SER A 189 7.05 -12.99 16.52
C SER A 189 6.58 -12.13 17.71
N GLN A 190 6.34 -10.85 17.52
CA GLN A 190 5.95 -9.93 18.59
C GLN A 190 4.47 -10.12 18.96
N PRO A 191 4.11 -10.45 20.22
CA PRO A 191 2.72 -10.64 20.63
C PRO A 191 1.85 -9.39 20.44
N GLU A 192 2.46 -8.20 20.61
CA GLU A 192 1.78 -6.91 20.46
C GLU A 192 1.24 -6.70 19.03
N LEU A 193 1.97 -7.17 18.01
CA LEU A 193 1.54 -7.11 16.61
C LEU A 193 0.21 -7.86 16.42
N TRP A 194 0.12 -9.08 16.94
CA TRP A 194 -1.06 -9.91 16.81
C TRP A 194 -2.24 -9.39 17.62
N THR A 195 -1.98 -8.84 18.81
CA THR A 195 -3.02 -8.20 19.62
C THR A 195 -3.61 -6.99 18.90
N ARG A 196 -2.76 -6.13 18.32
CA ARG A 196 -3.20 -4.99 17.51
C ARG A 196 -3.93 -5.43 16.26
N TRP A 197 -3.47 -6.48 15.60
CA TRP A 197 -4.12 -7.04 14.43
C TRP A 197 -5.52 -7.56 14.74
N LEU A 198 -5.68 -8.34 15.82
CA LEU A 198 -6.98 -8.83 16.27
C LEU A 198 -7.95 -7.69 16.61
N ALA A 199 -7.45 -6.63 17.25
CA ALA A 199 -8.26 -5.47 17.59
C ALA A 199 -8.72 -4.67 16.36
N LEU A 200 -7.91 -4.63 15.29
CA LEU A 200 -8.14 -3.77 14.13
C LEU A 200 -8.70 -4.48 12.90
N VAL A 201 -8.60 -5.82 12.82
CA VAL A 201 -9.07 -6.59 11.67
C VAL A 201 -10.58 -6.42 11.42
N GLY A 202 -11.39 -6.37 12.49
CA GLY A 202 -12.83 -6.11 12.39
C GLY A 202 -13.12 -4.70 11.89
N VAL A 203 -12.33 -3.71 12.32
CA VAL A 203 -12.45 -2.31 11.87
C VAL A 203 -12.07 -2.20 10.39
N ALA A 204 -10.98 -2.87 9.97
CA ALA A 204 -10.55 -2.90 8.57
C ALA A 204 -11.63 -3.55 7.69
N ALA A 205 -12.17 -4.69 8.10
CA ALA A 205 -13.25 -5.37 7.39
C ALA A 205 -14.49 -4.48 7.25
N GLY A 206 -14.92 -3.83 8.33
CA GLY A 206 -16.02 -2.85 8.33
C GLY A 206 -15.74 -1.69 7.37
N GLY A 207 -14.52 -1.14 7.38
CA GLY A 207 -14.09 -0.08 6.48
C GLY A 207 -14.19 -0.48 5.00
N VAL A 208 -13.69 -1.68 4.66
CA VAL A 208 -13.77 -2.22 3.28
C VAL A 208 -15.22 -2.35 2.83
N LEU A 209 -16.09 -2.93 3.65
CA LEU A 209 -17.50 -3.14 3.31
C LEU A 209 -18.24 -1.79 3.15
N LEU A 210 -17.98 -0.84 4.03
CA LEU A 210 -18.52 0.52 3.93
C LEU A 210 -18.04 1.20 2.64
N GLY A 211 -16.73 1.14 2.37
CA GLY A 211 -16.14 1.71 1.18
C GLY A 211 -16.72 1.11 -0.11
N HIS A 212 -16.85 -0.21 -0.16
CA HIS A 212 -17.42 -0.92 -1.30
C HIS A 212 -18.88 -0.52 -1.56
N ARG A 213 -19.68 -0.34 -0.49
CA ARG A 213 -21.07 0.16 -0.61
C ARG A 213 -21.11 1.60 -1.09
N TRP A 214 -20.24 2.46 -0.56
CA TRP A 214 -20.21 3.88 -0.92
C TRP A 214 -19.65 4.15 -2.32
N ALA A 215 -18.83 3.25 -2.84
CA ALA A 215 -18.26 3.36 -4.20
C ALA A 215 -19.33 3.56 -5.28
N ARG A 216 -20.56 3.10 -5.04
CA ARG A 216 -21.70 3.23 -5.97
C ARG A 216 -22.36 4.61 -5.93
N HIS A 217 -22.15 5.38 -4.86
CA HIS A 217 -22.86 6.65 -4.61
C HIS A 217 -21.96 7.89 -4.71
N VAL A 218 -20.63 7.71 -4.72
CA VAL A 218 -19.69 8.81 -4.74
C VAL A 218 -19.13 9.01 -6.15
N SER A 219 -19.12 10.26 -6.63
CA SER A 219 -18.54 10.56 -7.93
C SER A 219 -17.03 10.27 -7.92
N PRO A 220 -16.49 9.61 -8.94
CA PRO A 220 -15.06 9.28 -9.02
C PRO A 220 -14.14 10.49 -8.90
N ALA A 221 -14.60 11.66 -9.36
CA ALA A 221 -13.82 12.90 -9.31
C ALA A 221 -13.74 13.49 -7.88
N ALA A 222 -14.86 13.48 -7.13
CA ALA A 222 -14.87 13.95 -5.75
C ALA A 222 -14.02 13.05 -4.85
N LEU A 223 -14.18 11.73 -5.02
CA LEU A 223 -13.40 10.73 -4.31
C LEU A 223 -11.90 10.89 -4.55
N ARG A 224 -11.50 11.03 -5.82
CA ARG A 224 -10.10 11.26 -6.20
C ARG A 224 -9.53 12.49 -5.50
N LYS A 225 -10.25 13.62 -5.50
CA LYS A 225 -9.81 14.85 -4.82
C LYS A 225 -9.65 14.66 -3.32
N LEU A 226 -10.61 13.98 -2.68
CA LEU A 226 -10.57 13.71 -1.25
C LEU A 226 -9.35 12.84 -0.88
N ILE A 227 -9.16 11.72 -1.58
CA ILE A 227 -8.03 10.81 -1.34
C ILE A 227 -6.70 11.53 -1.56
N CYS A 228 -6.55 12.26 -2.67
CA CYS A 228 -5.33 12.98 -2.95
C CYS A 228 -5.04 14.06 -1.90
N GLY A 229 -6.07 14.77 -1.44
CA GLY A 229 -5.96 15.72 -0.35
C GLY A 229 -5.48 15.07 0.96
N LEU A 230 -6.09 13.94 1.33
CA LEU A 230 -5.67 13.16 2.50
C LEU A 230 -4.21 12.70 2.39
N LEU A 231 -3.78 12.22 1.22
CA LEU A 231 -2.41 11.79 1.00
C LEU A 231 -1.41 12.95 1.15
N VAL A 232 -1.71 14.09 0.55
CA VAL A 232 -0.83 15.28 0.67
C VAL A 232 -0.75 15.72 2.12
N VAL A 233 -1.88 15.84 2.81
CA VAL A 233 -1.91 16.24 4.23
C VAL A 233 -1.17 15.22 5.10
N SER A 234 -1.45 13.94 4.97
CA SER A 234 -0.79 12.90 5.79
C SER A 234 0.71 12.82 5.53
N GLY A 235 1.15 12.97 4.27
CA GLY A 235 2.56 13.00 3.92
C GLY A 235 3.28 14.22 4.50
N LEU A 236 2.69 15.41 4.37
CA LEU A 236 3.26 16.65 4.92
C LEU A 236 3.31 16.64 6.45
N THR A 237 2.25 16.20 7.10
CA THR A 237 2.23 16.12 8.57
C THR A 237 3.25 15.12 9.10
N LEU A 238 3.48 13.99 8.40
CA LEU A 238 4.53 13.05 8.76
C LEU A 238 5.93 13.68 8.64
N ILE A 239 6.20 14.44 7.57
CA ILE A 239 7.47 15.16 7.39
C ILE A 239 7.70 16.14 8.53
N VAL A 240 6.70 17.00 8.82
CA VAL A 240 6.78 17.99 9.89
C VAL A 240 7.03 17.32 11.25
N HIS A 241 6.29 16.27 11.55
CA HIS A 241 6.44 15.51 12.79
C HIS A 241 7.86 14.91 12.93
N THR A 242 8.39 14.32 11.86
CA THR A 242 9.72 13.72 11.88
C THR A 242 10.82 14.78 12.06
N LEU A 243 10.68 15.96 11.42
CA LEU A 243 11.64 17.07 11.58
C LEU A 243 11.61 17.72 12.96
N GLN A 244 10.51 17.59 13.71
CA GLN A 244 10.40 18.10 15.08
C GLN A 244 11.00 17.16 16.14
N GLN A 245 11.20 15.89 15.79
CA GLN A 245 11.74 14.87 16.69
C GLN A 245 13.25 14.61 16.51
N GLY A 246 13.84 15.11 15.42
CA GLY A 246 15.29 15.05 15.15
C GLY A 246 15.98 16.33 15.48
#